data_85208e6a530053b313833f84f8d92fc2
#
_entry.id   85208e6a530053b313833f84f8d92fc2
#
_cell.length_a   1.000
_cell.length_b   1.000
_cell.length_c   1.000
_cell.angle_alpha   90.00
_cell.angle_beta   90.00
_cell.angle_gamma   90.00
#
_symmetry.space_group_name_H-M   'P 1'
#
loop_
_entity.id
_entity.type
_entity.pdbx_description
1 polymer ?
#
loop_
_entity_poly.entity_id
_entity_poly.type
_entity_poly.pdbx_seq_one_letter_code
_entity_poly.pdbx_strand_id
1 'polypeptide(L)'
;MHQFRIQLGENLGYFDALFQSFSPELPYSKKRPLLVICPGGAYRFVSDREAEPVALAFSAHGYHTIVLRYPVAPVRYPAALCALAKTVAWAREHAVQYAIDPEAVSVLGFSAGGHLAACLGVFWNAAFLQELTGLSPEQIRPDKLLLAYPVITAGQYAHRESFQNLLGADADIAKQDALSIEKLVHEKMPSCFLWATETDATVPVENTLLLSCALR
;
A
#
# COMPACT_ATOMS: atom_id res chain seq x y z
N MET A 1 22.83 4.50 8.64
CA MET A 1 21.38 4.30 8.45
C MET A 1 20.65 5.58 8.82
N HIS A 2 19.70 6.04 7.99
CA HIS A 2 18.90 7.25 8.23
C HIS A 2 17.51 6.84 8.63
N GLN A 3 17.03 7.37 9.75
CA GLN A 3 15.65 7.19 10.20
C GLN A 3 15.03 8.58 10.36
N PHE A 4 13.87 8.79 9.75
CA PHE A 4 13.17 10.06 9.80
C PHE A 4 11.68 9.88 9.53
N ARG A 5 10.89 10.90 9.89
CA ARG A 5 9.45 10.95 9.70
C ARG A 5 9.07 12.10 8.78
N ILE A 6 8.13 11.85 7.87
CA ILE A 6 7.56 12.85 6.97
C ILE A 6 6.04 12.91 7.16
N GLN A 7 5.52 14.11 7.41
CA GLN A 7 4.08 14.38 7.44
C GLN A 7 3.56 14.56 6.00
N LEU A 8 2.44 13.92 5.66
CA LEU A 8 1.88 13.93 4.31
C LEU A 8 0.89 15.08 4.06
N GLY A 9 0.57 15.83 5.10
CA GLY A 9 -0.40 16.91 5.08
C GLY A 9 -1.53 16.70 6.08
N GLU A 10 -2.46 17.63 6.12
CA GLU A 10 -3.59 17.57 7.04
C GLU A 10 -4.45 16.34 6.75
N ASN A 11 -4.76 15.57 7.79
CA ASN A 11 -5.58 14.34 7.75
C ASN A 11 -5.05 13.22 6.82
N LEU A 12 -3.79 13.28 6.35
CA LEU A 12 -3.18 12.25 5.51
C LEU A 12 -2.18 11.37 6.27
N GLY A 13 -1.98 11.61 7.56
CA GLY A 13 -1.04 10.85 8.35
C GLY A 13 0.42 11.15 8.02
N TYR A 14 1.29 10.18 8.21
CA TYR A 14 2.73 10.32 8.04
C TYR A 14 3.36 8.97 7.65
N PHE A 15 4.62 9.00 7.29
CA PHE A 15 5.41 7.78 7.19
C PHE A 15 6.72 7.87 7.98
N ASP A 16 7.18 6.71 8.42
CA ASP A 16 8.50 6.50 9.01
C ASP A 16 9.39 5.82 7.97
N ALA A 17 10.53 6.45 7.66
CA ALA A 17 11.52 5.93 6.71
C ALA A 17 12.72 5.32 7.43
N LEU A 18 13.18 4.17 6.94
CA LEU A 18 14.39 3.49 7.39
C LEU A 18 15.28 3.24 6.18
N PHE A 19 16.27 4.12 5.96
CA PHE A 19 17.11 4.13 4.78
C PHE A 19 18.55 3.76 5.12
N GLN A 20 19.15 2.93 4.28
CA GLN A 20 20.54 2.54 4.42
C GLN A 20 21.44 3.66 3.92
N SER A 21 22.55 3.87 4.61
CA SER A 21 23.56 4.81 4.17
C SER A 21 24.28 4.29 2.92
N PHE A 22 24.63 5.19 2.01
CA PHE A 22 25.55 4.89 0.93
C PHE A 22 26.96 4.68 1.47
N SER A 23 27.68 3.72 0.90
CA SER A 23 29.11 3.55 1.13
C SER A 23 29.83 3.30 -0.20
N PRO A 24 30.90 4.04 -0.50
CA PRO A 24 31.70 3.80 -1.70
C PRO A 24 32.44 2.45 -1.70
N GLU A 25 32.56 1.81 -0.54
CA GLU A 25 33.11 0.45 -0.40
C GLU A 25 32.14 -0.65 -0.85
N LEU A 26 30.84 -0.30 -1.01
CA LEU A 26 29.79 -1.23 -1.44
C LEU A 26 29.36 -0.93 -2.89
N PRO A 27 30.09 -1.45 -3.91
CA PRO A 27 29.93 -1.03 -5.31
C PRO A 27 28.54 -1.34 -5.93
N TYR A 28 27.77 -2.27 -5.33
CA TYR A 28 26.43 -2.63 -5.78
C TYR A 28 25.32 -1.78 -5.15
N SER A 29 25.65 -0.80 -4.34
CA SER A 29 24.66 -0.04 -3.55
C SER A 29 24.40 1.38 -4.07
N LYS A 30 24.67 1.65 -5.36
CA LYS A 30 24.45 2.99 -5.94
C LYS A 30 22.99 3.44 -5.92
N LYS A 31 22.07 2.50 -6.07
CA LYS A 31 20.62 2.69 -5.91
C LYS A 31 20.02 1.45 -5.25
N ARG A 32 19.03 1.64 -4.41
CA ARG A 32 18.34 0.56 -3.71
C ARG A 32 16.85 0.53 -4.04
N PRO A 33 16.26 -0.65 -4.17
CA PRO A 33 14.81 -0.75 -4.25
C PRO A 33 14.18 -0.19 -2.96
N LEU A 34 13.00 0.39 -3.11
CA LEU A 34 12.21 0.88 -1.99
C LEU A 34 10.96 0.02 -1.81
N LEU A 35 10.64 -0.29 -0.54
CA LEU A 35 9.42 -0.94 -0.15
C LEU A 35 8.58 -0.01 0.74
N VAL A 36 7.42 0.39 0.25
CA VAL A 36 6.40 1.07 1.05
C VAL A 36 5.53 0.03 1.71
N ILE A 37 5.47 0.02 3.03
CA ILE A 37 4.74 -0.95 3.84
C ILE A 37 3.46 -0.32 4.33
N CYS A 38 2.32 -0.94 4.01
CA CYS A 38 0.98 -0.60 4.48
C CYS A 38 0.52 -1.69 5.47
N PRO A 39 0.70 -1.49 6.78
CA PRO A 39 0.25 -2.46 7.78
C PRO A 39 -1.27 -2.64 7.77
N GLY A 40 -1.77 -3.75 8.28
CA GLY A 40 -3.20 -4.00 8.48
C GLY A 40 -3.79 -3.24 9.68
N GLY A 41 -5.00 -3.64 10.07
CA GLY A 41 -5.71 -3.07 11.21
C GLY A 41 -7.14 -2.65 10.88
N ALA A 42 -7.74 -3.25 9.83
CA ALA A 42 -9.14 -3.07 9.44
C ALA A 42 -9.55 -1.60 9.18
N TYR A 43 -8.62 -0.71 8.82
CA TYR A 43 -8.83 0.75 8.75
C TYR A 43 -9.31 1.37 10.07
N ARG A 44 -9.16 0.67 11.20
CA ARG A 44 -9.44 1.15 12.55
C ARG A 44 -8.17 1.63 13.25
N PHE A 45 -7.06 0.99 13.00
CA PHE A 45 -5.73 1.33 13.47
C PHE A 45 -4.68 0.86 12.44
N VAL A 46 -3.42 1.22 12.67
CA VAL A 46 -2.28 0.71 11.88
C VAL A 46 -1.46 -0.22 12.77
N SER A 47 -1.34 -1.49 12.36
CA SER A 47 -0.73 -2.58 13.15
C SER A 47 0.79 -2.41 13.29
N ASP A 48 1.29 -2.32 14.52
CA ASP A 48 2.73 -2.24 14.78
C ASP A 48 3.47 -3.56 14.47
N ARG A 49 2.78 -4.69 14.53
CA ARG A 49 3.37 -6.01 14.20
C ARG A 49 3.78 -6.13 12.74
N GLU A 50 3.09 -5.42 11.85
CA GLU A 50 3.28 -5.41 10.41
C GLU A 50 4.03 -4.15 9.93
N ALA A 51 4.59 -3.39 10.85
CA ALA A 51 5.26 -2.12 10.63
C ALA A 51 6.79 -2.25 10.71
N GLU A 52 7.38 -1.77 11.80
CA GLU A 52 8.82 -1.73 12.01
C GLU A 52 9.49 -3.12 11.91
N PRO A 53 8.95 -4.21 12.49
CA PRO A 53 9.58 -5.54 12.34
C PRO A 53 9.71 -5.98 10.90
N VAL A 54 8.72 -5.69 10.06
CA VAL A 54 8.75 -5.98 8.62
C VAL A 54 9.75 -5.06 7.91
N ALA A 55 9.77 -3.77 8.24
CA ALA A 55 10.73 -2.82 7.67
C ALA A 55 12.19 -3.24 7.95
N LEU A 56 12.48 -3.66 9.17
CA LEU A 56 13.81 -4.17 9.56
C LEU A 56 14.19 -5.43 8.79
N ALA A 57 13.26 -6.38 8.63
CA ALA A 57 13.49 -7.61 7.88
C ALA A 57 13.87 -7.31 6.41
N PHE A 58 13.12 -6.46 5.72
CA PHE A 58 13.43 -6.09 4.33
C PHE A 58 14.68 -5.20 4.23
N SER A 59 14.92 -4.36 5.23
CA SER A 59 16.15 -3.56 5.29
C SER A 59 17.39 -4.46 5.35
N ALA A 60 17.35 -5.59 6.06
CA ALA A 60 18.43 -6.57 6.10
C ALA A 60 18.72 -7.19 4.71
N HIS A 61 17.74 -7.20 3.81
CA HIS A 61 17.86 -7.66 2.43
C HIS A 61 18.20 -6.55 1.42
N GLY A 62 18.58 -5.37 1.90
CA GLY A 62 19.10 -4.29 1.05
C GLY A 62 18.06 -3.30 0.54
N TYR A 63 16.82 -3.39 0.99
CA TYR A 63 15.78 -2.41 0.66
C TYR A 63 15.90 -1.15 1.51
N HIS A 64 15.56 -0.01 0.92
CA HIS A 64 15.02 1.10 1.68
C HIS A 64 13.59 0.78 2.05
N THR A 65 13.15 1.15 3.25
CA THR A 65 11.78 0.87 3.69
C THR A 65 11.09 2.12 4.22
N ILE A 66 9.81 2.22 3.93
CA ILE A 66 8.89 3.23 4.45
C ILE A 66 7.72 2.49 5.09
N VAL A 67 7.40 2.82 6.33
CA VAL A 67 6.16 2.38 6.99
C VAL A 67 5.14 3.51 6.92
N LEU A 68 4.08 3.32 6.16
CA LEU A 68 3.01 4.30 6.04
C LEU A 68 2.03 4.18 7.21
N ARG A 69 1.88 5.27 7.96
CA ARG A 69 0.87 5.44 9.00
C ARG A 69 -0.30 6.22 8.38
N TYR A 70 -1.05 5.52 7.53
CA TYR A 70 -2.17 6.09 6.79
C TYR A 70 -3.35 6.45 7.71
N PRO A 71 -4.21 7.41 7.31
CA PRO A 71 -5.39 7.75 8.10
C PRO A 71 -6.38 6.59 8.17
N VAL A 72 -6.93 6.40 9.36
CA VAL A 72 -7.92 5.36 9.69
C VAL A 72 -9.19 6.03 10.21
N ALA A 73 -10.24 5.25 10.48
CA ALA A 73 -11.48 5.76 11.04
C ALA A 73 -11.22 6.71 12.25
N PRO A 74 -11.92 7.85 12.35
CA PRO A 74 -13.10 8.27 11.58
C PRO A 74 -12.83 8.90 10.22
N VAL A 75 -11.57 9.09 9.82
CA VAL A 75 -11.22 9.55 8.46
C VAL A 75 -11.62 8.46 7.45
N ARG A 76 -12.18 8.88 6.32
CA ARG A 76 -12.80 7.99 5.34
C ARG A 76 -12.03 7.96 4.01
N TYR A 77 -12.41 7.00 3.15
CA TYR A 77 -12.00 6.97 1.76
C TYR A 77 -12.30 8.32 1.07
N PRO A 78 -11.38 8.83 0.24
CA PRO A 78 -10.16 8.19 -0.24
C PRO A 78 -8.86 8.65 0.47
N ALA A 79 -8.91 9.19 1.69
CA ALA A 79 -7.76 9.81 2.36
C ALA A 79 -6.55 8.87 2.48
N ALA A 80 -6.75 7.61 2.86
CA ALA A 80 -5.67 6.62 2.94
C ALA A 80 -5.03 6.35 1.56
N LEU A 81 -5.84 6.29 0.50
CA LEU A 81 -5.35 6.12 -0.87
C LEU A 81 -4.51 7.32 -1.33
N CYS A 82 -4.95 8.54 -1.03
CA CYS A 82 -4.18 9.76 -1.29
C CYS A 82 -2.86 9.78 -0.52
N ALA A 83 -2.86 9.32 0.73
CA ALA A 83 -1.65 9.22 1.54
C ALA A 83 -0.63 8.25 0.91
N LEU A 84 -1.08 7.07 0.48
CA LEU A 84 -0.22 6.10 -0.19
C LEU A 84 0.32 6.63 -1.53
N ALA A 85 -0.53 7.26 -2.35
CA ALA A 85 -0.12 7.87 -3.62
C ALA A 85 0.97 8.94 -3.40
N LYS A 86 0.79 9.84 -2.42
CA LYS A 86 1.78 10.85 -2.06
C LYS A 86 3.08 10.25 -1.53
N THR A 87 3.02 9.13 -0.81
CA THR A 87 4.21 8.43 -0.32
C THR A 87 5.04 7.86 -1.47
N VAL A 88 4.39 7.24 -2.46
CA VAL A 88 5.07 6.71 -3.66
C VAL A 88 5.68 7.85 -4.49
N ALA A 89 4.94 8.97 -4.67
CA ALA A 89 5.45 10.14 -5.37
C ALA A 89 6.65 10.77 -4.66
N TRP A 90 6.57 10.91 -3.33
CA TRP A 90 7.68 11.41 -2.53
C TRP A 90 8.95 10.57 -2.71
N ALA A 91 8.80 9.26 -2.74
CA ALA A 91 9.93 8.34 -2.95
C ALA A 91 10.63 8.58 -4.29
N ARG A 92 9.88 8.79 -5.38
CA ARG A 92 10.44 9.09 -6.70
C ARG A 92 11.06 10.48 -6.78
N GLU A 93 10.41 11.47 -6.21
CA GLU A 93 10.93 12.85 -6.16
C GLU A 93 12.27 12.93 -5.43
N HIS A 94 12.45 12.15 -4.37
CA HIS A 94 13.66 12.14 -3.56
C HIS A 94 14.66 11.01 -3.91
N ALA A 95 14.45 10.34 -5.04
CA ALA A 95 15.24 9.17 -5.43
C ALA A 95 16.74 9.44 -5.52
N VAL A 96 17.13 10.59 -6.06
CA VAL A 96 18.54 10.98 -6.16
C VAL A 96 19.15 11.25 -4.78
N GLN A 97 18.43 11.98 -3.94
CA GLN A 97 18.87 12.38 -2.60
C GLN A 97 19.17 11.18 -1.70
N TYR A 98 18.34 10.15 -1.77
CA TYR A 98 18.42 8.98 -0.89
C TYR A 98 18.94 7.71 -1.58
N ALA A 99 19.41 7.81 -2.81
CA ALA A 99 19.85 6.67 -3.61
C ALA A 99 18.77 5.58 -3.73
N ILE A 100 17.50 5.98 -3.94
CA ILE A 100 16.41 5.09 -4.26
C ILE A 100 16.46 4.77 -5.76
N ASP A 101 16.15 3.53 -6.14
CA ASP A 101 15.88 3.19 -7.53
C ASP A 101 14.43 3.58 -7.87
N PRO A 102 14.20 4.61 -8.71
CA PRO A 102 12.86 5.08 -9.02
C PRO A 102 12.03 4.08 -9.84
N GLU A 103 12.67 3.07 -10.45
CA GLU A 103 12.01 1.98 -11.20
C GLU A 103 11.77 0.73 -10.33
N ALA A 104 12.05 0.83 -9.02
CA ALA A 104 11.90 -0.27 -8.09
C ALA A 104 11.21 0.17 -6.78
N VAL A 105 10.13 0.96 -6.91
CA VAL A 105 9.27 1.39 -5.80
C VAL A 105 8.08 0.44 -5.68
N SER A 106 8.17 -0.51 -4.76
CA SER A 106 7.14 -1.52 -4.52
C SER A 106 6.29 -1.17 -3.31
N VAL A 107 5.05 -1.67 -3.29
CA VAL A 107 4.14 -1.51 -2.14
C VAL A 107 3.81 -2.89 -1.57
N LEU A 108 4.04 -3.06 -0.29
CA LEU A 108 3.64 -4.24 0.49
C LEU A 108 2.45 -3.87 1.38
N GLY A 109 1.37 -4.63 1.30
CA GLY A 109 0.20 -4.42 2.14
C GLY A 109 -0.26 -5.70 2.83
N PHE A 110 -0.69 -5.57 4.08
CA PHE A 110 -1.21 -6.64 4.92
C PHE A 110 -2.69 -6.42 5.19
N SER A 111 -3.53 -7.43 5.03
CA SER A 111 -4.95 -7.37 5.40
C SER A 111 -5.66 -6.13 4.79
N ALA A 112 -6.17 -5.20 5.59
CA ALA A 112 -6.72 -3.92 5.13
C ALA A 112 -5.66 -3.03 4.44
N GLY A 113 -4.38 -3.08 4.87
CA GLY A 113 -3.26 -2.45 4.16
C GLY A 113 -2.99 -3.10 2.79
N GLY A 114 -3.29 -4.40 2.64
CA GLY A 114 -3.30 -5.10 1.36
C GLY A 114 -4.40 -4.57 0.42
N HIS A 115 -5.59 -4.29 0.95
CA HIS A 115 -6.65 -3.60 0.21
C HIS A 115 -6.20 -2.21 -0.25
N LEU A 116 -5.58 -1.44 0.65
CA LEU A 116 -5.06 -0.11 0.33
C LEU A 116 -4.01 -0.16 -0.79
N ALA A 117 -3.06 -1.09 -0.72
CA ALA A 117 -2.05 -1.31 -1.74
C ALA A 117 -2.69 -1.71 -3.09
N ALA A 118 -3.67 -2.60 -3.06
CA ALA A 118 -4.41 -3.04 -4.24
C ALA A 118 -5.27 -1.91 -4.83
N CYS A 119 -5.90 -1.06 -4.00
CA CYS A 119 -6.58 0.17 -4.46
C CYS A 119 -5.63 1.07 -5.26
N LEU A 120 -4.41 1.31 -4.78
CA LEU A 120 -3.45 2.08 -5.58
C LEU A 120 -3.11 1.37 -6.88
N GLY A 121 -3.00 0.04 -6.86
CA GLY A 121 -2.73 -0.77 -8.05
C GLY A 121 -3.78 -0.64 -9.15
N VAL A 122 -5.05 -0.48 -8.78
CA VAL A 122 -6.15 -0.32 -9.75
C VAL A 122 -6.49 1.14 -10.06
N PHE A 123 -6.17 2.09 -9.18
CA PHE A 123 -6.56 3.49 -9.35
C PHE A 123 -5.41 4.45 -9.68
N TRP A 124 -4.16 3.98 -9.81
CA TRP A 124 -3.01 4.87 -10.05
C TRP A 124 -3.16 5.78 -11.29
N ASN A 125 -3.91 5.35 -12.31
CA ASN A 125 -4.17 6.13 -13.53
C ASN A 125 -5.59 6.73 -13.58
N ALA A 126 -6.36 6.67 -12.49
CA ALA A 126 -7.71 7.21 -12.42
C ALA A 126 -7.70 8.73 -12.26
N ALA A 127 -8.54 9.43 -13.04
CA ALA A 127 -8.60 10.89 -13.05
C ALA A 127 -8.89 11.48 -11.65
N PHE A 128 -9.81 10.88 -10.90
CA PHE A 128 -10.16 11.37 -9.56
C PHE A 128 -8.96 11.41 -8.61
N LEU A 129 -8.05 10.42 -8.69
CA LEU A 129 -6.88 10.37 -7.81
C LEU A 129 -5.85 11.44 -8.20
N GLN A 130 -5.70 11.72 -9.49
CA GLN A 130 -4.87 12.82 -9.98
C GLN A 130 -5.43 14.18 -9.53
N GLU A 131 -6.73 14.39 -9.64
CA GLU A 131 -7.41 15.61 -9.18
C GLU A 131 -7.24 15.84 -7.68
N LEU A 132 -7.40 14.79 -6.85
CA LEU A 132 -7.28 14.87 -5.40
C LEU A 132 -5.85 15.08 -4.91
N THR A 133 -4.87 14.53 -5.61
CA THR A 133 -3.47 14.55 -5.16
C THR A 133 -2.63 15.63 -5.84
N GLY A 134 -3.03 16.08 -7.03
CA GLY A 134 -2.23 16.96 -7.89
C GLY A 134 -1.03 16.25 -8.53
N LEU A 135 -1.02 14.92 -8.56
CA LEU A 135 0.11 14.10 -9.01
C LEU A 135 -0.23 13.37 -10.31
N SER A 136 0.78 13.20 -11.18
CA SER A 136 0.61 12.42 -12.40
C SER A 136 0.60 10.91 -12.14
N PRO A 137 0.02 10.11 -13.04
CA PRO A 137 0.03 8.66 -12.94
C PRO A 137 1.43 8.06 -12.76
N GLU A 138 2.41 8.57 -13.48
CA GLU A 138 3.80 8.09 -13.46
C GLU A 138 4.46 8.33 -12.10
N GLN A 139 4.06 9.38 -11.38
CA GLN A 139 4.58 9.68 -10.05
C GLN A 139 4.05 8.70 -9.00
N ILE A 140 2.81 8.23 -9.13
CA ILE A 140 2.10 7.47 -8.09
C ILE A 140 1.96 5.98 -8.40
N ARG A 141 2.27 5.52 -9.62
CA ARG A 141 2.19 4.11 -9.99
C ARG A 141 3.20 3.28 -9.19
N PRO A 142 2.80 2.25 -8.44
CA PRO A 142 3.75 1.30 -7.88
C PRO A 142 4.33 0.40 -8.98
N ASP A 143 5.60 -0.01 -8.84
CA ASP A 143 6.22 -0.92 -9.81
C ASP A 143 5.81 -2.36 -9.57
N LYS A 144 5.62 -2.75 -8.31
CA LYS A 144 5.12 -4.07 -7.91
C LYS A 144 4.25 -3.98 -6.67
N LEU A 145 3.34 -4.93 -6.52
CA LEU A 145 2.52 -5.10 -5.33
C LEU A 145 2.84 -6.44 -4.65
N LEU A 146 3.03 -6.40 -3.34
CA LEU A 146 3.15 -7.57 -2.49
C LEU A 146 1.95 -7.55 -1.54
N LEU A 147 1.05 -8.52 -1.65
CA LEU A 147 -0.22 -8.51 -0.95
C LEU A 147 -0.32 -9.74 -0.05
N ALA A 148 -0.20 -9.51 1.25
CA ALA A 148 -0.26 -10.55 2.27
C ALA A 148 -1.67 -10.61 2.87
N TYR A 149 -2.34 -11.76 2.70
CA TYR A 149 -3.72 -11.98 3.15
C TYR A 149 -4.63 -10.76 2.98
N PRO A 150 -4.66 -10.18 1.75
CA PRO A 150 -5.30 -8.90 1.53
C PRO A 150 -6.83 -9.00 1.65
N VAL A 151 -7.47 -7.97 2.21
CA VAL A 151 -8.90 -7.74 1.99
C VAL A 151 -9.07 -7.33 0.52
N ILE A 152 -9.99 -7.96 -0.21
CA ILE A 152 -10.18 -7.74 -1.65
C ILE A 152 -11.64 -7.48 -2.00
N THR A 153 -12.54 -8.36 -1.56
CA THR A 153 -13.95 -8.32 -1.95
C THR A 153 -14.85 -7.74 -0.86
N ALA A 154 -15.87 -6.99 -1.27
CA ALA A 154 -17.01 -6.63 -0.44
C ALA A 154 -18.18 -7.64 -0.57
N GLY A 155 -18.00 -8.73 -1.32
CA GLY A 155 -19.01 -9.77 -1.55
C GLY A 155 -19.19 -10.73 -0.37
N GLN A 156 -19.40 -12.01 -0.69
CA GLN A 156 -19.67 -13.06 0.30
C GLN A 156 -18.54 -13.24 1.32
N TYR A 157 -17.30 -13.13 0.89
CA TYR A 157 -16.10 -13.34 1.71
C TYR A 157 -15.50 -12.04 2.29
N ALA A 158 -16.32 -10.99 2.35
CA ALA A 158 -15.86 -9.67 2.79
C ALA A 158 -15.45 -9.65 4.26
N HIS A 159 -14.34 -9.02 4.55
CA HIS A 159 -14.02 -8.54 5.89
C HIS A 159 -14.80 -7.23 6.15
N ARG A 160 -16.06 -7.35 6.59
CA ARG A 160 -17.05 -6.25 6.70
C ARG A 160 -16.54 -5.07 7.52
N GLU A 161 -15.84 -5.33 8.64
CA GLU A 161 -15.31 -4.28 9.50
C GLU A 161 -14.38 -3.33 8.72
N SER A 162 -13.54 -3.84 7.82
CA SER A 162 -12.67 -3.00 6.99
C SER A 162 -13.46 -2.02 6.13
N PHE A 163 -14.51 -2.46 5.47
CA PHE A 163 -15.34 -1.58 4.62
C PHE A 163 -16.14 -0.57 5.45
N GLN A 164 -16.66 -0.97 6.62
CA GLN A 164 -17.36 -0.07 7.53
C GLN A 164 -16.43 1.03 8.07
N ASN A 165 -15.20 0.68 8.46
CA ASN A 165 -14.22 1.65 8.91
C ASN A 165 -13.75 2.56 7.79
N LEU A 166 -13.61 2.04 6.57
CA LEU A 166 -13.15 2.79 5.42
C LEU A 166 -14.20 3.78 4.89
N LEU A 167 -15.46 3.36 4.82
CA LEU A 167 -16.53 4.10 4.13
C LEU A 167 -17.55 4.74 5.07
N GLY A 168 -17.68 4.26 6.31
CA GLY A 168 -18.73 4.57 7.26
C GLY A 168 -19.62 3.37 7.51
N ALA A 169 -20.16 3.28 8.72
CA ALA A 169 -21.03 2.18 9.12
C ALA A 169 -22.38 2.14 8.33
N ASP A 170 -22.77 3.29 7.80
CA ASP A 170 -23.97 3.52 6.98
C ASP A 170 -23.73 3.36 5.47
N ALA A 171 -22.51 3.03 5.06
CA ALA A 171 -22.21 2.80 3.65
C ALA A 171 -22.98 1.59 3.11
N ASP A 172 -23.79 1.82 2.09
CA ASP A 172 -24.55 0.78 1.42
C ASP A 172 -23.64 -0.25 0.72
N ILE A 173 -24.26 -1.39 0.35
CA ILE A 173 -23.52 -2.49 -0.29
C ILE A 173 -22.92 -2.04 -1.63
N ALA A 174 -23.58 -1.16 -2.38
CA ALA A 174 -23.10 -0.71 -3.67
C ALA A 174 -21.81 0.11 -3.54
N LYS A 175 -21.73 0.99 -2.52
CA LYS A 175 -20.50 1.74 -2.21
C LYS A 175 -19.36 0.84 -1.77
N GLN A 176 -19.65 -0.18 -0.95
CA GLN A 176 -18.65 -1.16 -0.55
C GLN A 176 -18.18 -1.96 -1.77
N ASP A 177 -19.09 -2.41 -2.60
CA ASP A 177 -18.82 -3.22 -3.80
C ASP A 177 -18.02 -2.47 -4.86
N ALA A 178 -18.17 -1.15 -4.95
CA ALA A 178 -17.34 -0.30 -5.81
C ALA A 178 -15.86 -0.28 -5.45
N LEU A 179 -15.48 -0.83 -4.29
CA LEU A 179 -14.11 -1.03 -3.86
C LEU A 179 -13.72 -2.52 -3.77
N SER A 180 -14.49 -3.40 -4.39
CA SER A 180 -14.12 -4.82 -4.61
C SER A 180 -13.05 -4.90 -5.69
N ILE A 181 -11.81 -5.12 -5.28
CA ILE A 181 -10.63 -5.01 -6.15
C ILE A 181 -10.66 -6.00 -7.31
N GLU A 182 -11.17 -7.21 -7.10
CA GLU A 182 -11.31 -8.24 -8.14
C GLU A 182 -12.16 -7.80 -9.34
N LYS A 183 -13.02 -6.80 -9.14
CA LYS A 183 -13.88 -6.23 -10.20
C LYS A 183 -13.22 -5.06 -10.95
N LEU A 184 -12.12 -4.54 -10.41
CA LEU A 184 -11.45 -3.33 -10.88
C LEU A 184 -10.12 -3.63 -11.56
N VAL A 185 -9.69 -4.90 -11.58
CA VAL A 185 -8.44 -5.32 -12.24
C VAL A 185 -8.49 -4.95 -13.72
N HIS A 186 -7.38 -4.42 -14.22
CA HIS A 186 -7.20 -4.06 -15.61
C HIS A 186 -5.76 -4.36 -16.08
N GLU A 187 -5.53 -4.42 -17.36
CA GLU A 187 -4.25 -4.82 -18.00
C GLU A 187 -3.02 -3.98 -17.58
N LYS A 188 -3.24 -2.74 -17.08
CA LYS A 188 -2.17 -1.86 -16.61
C LYS A 188 -1.88 -1.99 -15.12
N MET A 189 -2.58 -2.87 -14.41
CA MET A 189 -2.31 -3.13 -12.98
C MET A 189 -0.88 -3.65 -12.81
N PRO A 190 -0.12 -3.17 -11.83
CA PRO A 190 1.24 -3.67 -11.56
C PRO A 190 1.25 -5.16 -11.24
N SER A 191 2.38 -5.82 -11.55
CA SER A 191 2.56 -7.23 -11.18
C SER A 191 2.39 -7.44 -9.68
N CYS A 192 1.66 -8.51 -9.31
CA CYS A 192 1.31 -8.82 -7.93
C CYS A 192 1.97 -10.11 -7.45
N PHE A 193 2.55 -10.09 -6.27
CA PHE A 193 2.84 -11.27 -5.46
C PHE A 193 1.75 -11.40 -4.40
N LEU A 194 1.06 -12.55 -4.36
CA LEU A 194 -0.03 -12.83 -3.45
C LEU A 194 0.38 -13.91 -2.44
N TRP A 195 0.05 -13.68 -1.18
CA TRP A 195 0.28 -14.65 -0.11
C TRP A 195 -0.89 -14.66 0.88
N ALA A 196 -1.35 -15.84 1.25
CA ALA A 196 -2.38 -16.06 2.27
C ALA A 196 -2.24 -17.46 2.87
N THR A 197 -2.79 -17.67 4.06
CA THR A 197 -2.96 -19.00 4.65
C THR A 197 -4.37 -19.51 4.35
N GLU A 198 -4.50 -20.79 4.06
CA GLU A 198 -5.76 -21.45 3.71
C GLU A 198 -6.80 -21.36 4.84
N THR A 199 -6.32 -21.39 6.08
CA THR A 199 -7.17 -21.44 7.29
C THR A 199 -7.33 -20.07 7.97
N ASP A 200 -7.11 -18.95 7.24
CA ASP A 200 -7.30 -17.63 7.80
C ASP A 200 -8.80 -17.39 8.12
N ALA A 201 -9.11 -17.29 9.42
CA ALA A 201 -10.47 -17.06 9.88
C ALA A 201 -10.87 -15.59 9.93
N THR A 202 -9.91 -14.66 9.73
CA THR A 202 -10.16 -13.22 9.76
C THR A 202 -10.42 -12.67 8.37
N VAL A 203 -9.50 -12.96 7.44
CA VAL A 203 -9.66 -12.62 6.01
C VAL A 203 -9.68 -13.92 5.23
N PRO A 204 -10.87 -14.41 4.83
CA PRO A 204 -10.98 -15.67 4.10
C PRO A 204 -10.07 -15.72 2.88
N VAL A 205 -9.42 -16.87 2.68
CA VAL A 205 -8.45 -17.09 1.57
C VAL A 205 -9.05 -16.80 0.20
N GLU A 206 -10.36 -16.88 0.07
CA GLU A 206 -11.13 -16.55 -1.13
C GLU A 206 -10.87 -15.10 -1.62
N ASN A 207 -10.55 -14.16 -0.72
CA ASN A 207 -10.11 -12.83 -1.13
C ASN A 207 -8.89 -12.92 -2.05
N THR A 208 -7.87 -13.66 -1.64
CA THR A 208 -6.65 -13.85 -2.43
C THR A 208 -6.92 -14.63 -3.72
N LEU A 209 -7.76 -15.66 -3.67
CA LEU A 209 -8.13 -16.47 -4.82
C LEU A 209 -8.93 -15.66 -5.86
N LEU A 210 -9.90 -14.85 -5.42
CA LEU A 210 -10.67 -13.96 -6.30
C LEU A 210 -9.76 -12.98 -7.04
N LEU A 211 -8.82 -12.33 -6.33
CA LEU A 211 -7.86 -11.45 -6.98
C LEU A 211 -6.95 -12.22 -7.94
N SER A 212 -6.45 -13.39 -7.54
CA SER A 212 -5.61 -14.22 -8.41
C SER A 212 -6.33 -14.64 -9.70
N CYS A 213 -7.63 -14.93 -9.62
CA CYS A 213 -8.43 -15.23 -10.81
C CYS A 213 -8.63 -14.00 -11.70
N ALA A 214 -8.83 -12.81 -11.11
CA ALA A 214 -9.04 -11.57 -11.87
C ALA A 214 -7.77 -11.07 -12.57
N LEU A 215 -6.58 -11.41 -12.06
CA LEU A 215 -5.28 -11.03 -12.63
C LEU A 215 -4.84 -11.90 -13.82
N ARG A 216 -5.58 -12.94 -14.18
CA ARG A 216 -5.29 -13.84 -15.31
C ARG A 216 -5.95 -13.38 -16.60
#